data_33cb33e64a2a3fe6c3bf9d9f619a6c40
#
_entry.id   33cb33e64a2a3fe6c3bf9d9f619a6c40
#
_cell.length_a   1.000
_cell.length_b   1.000
_cell.length_c   1.000
_cell.angle_alpha   90.00
_cell.angle_beta   90.00
_cell.angle_gamma   90.00
#
_symmetry.space_group_name_H-M   'P 1'
#
loop_
_entity.id
_entity.type
_entity.pdbx_description
1 polymer ?
#
loop_
_entity_poly.entity_id
_entity_poly.type
_entity_poly.pdbx_seq_one_letter_code
_entity_poly.pdbx_strand_id
1 'polypeptide(L)'
;MASLKTELLTNDLLLADFPEVCHPIRAMGGIANRCQGQLLDDEPTWPGGLDSPWGRRRIILPTVRGSGCSGAVLEASGLLEATRGLNATRPDGSVARPTLALIDDPQTDRSAKSPLQSEERETAIAAGILHLPGPDRTISALLSATVIRPGDMADRMLNRELHPEWHGIRKRMLDRFPDADAMTLWDEYATVYRDALAAGDATAKAATGLYRKHRKAMEAGAVVTWEHRKAPGELSALEHAMRLFIRDRDSFMSEMQNAPEEKATEGAVLTLTAPEVAARVNGYGQGEIPTAANRLTWFVDVQKEVLYWAVCAWGAGFTGWVLDYGTWPEQPGTYFDDKHLRRPISKAAGIDATSVEGRTKQALERLFAELAAREWQRDDGVDMGLDLGLVDANWGETTTHVYQACREAAKKFGLKIVPSHGLPFGPAKCPISRYERKKNKGAQLGDEWMLPPAHRCRGVRHVVFDAGRRKSFLWRRLTTPAGDPGSLTLFHAPASRHRLLSEHLASEKGVQVSGPWGEMTVWTLQPGQPNHWLDCLSGCATAESMCGGRLADGPLTAPGTSQTRQTGQTRQTRQPPAGTQKPAATAANRGSQGPRRAARGRVSYL
;
A
#
# COMPACT_ATOMS: atom_id res chain seq x y z
N MET A 1 -4.00 -21.08 20.05
CA MET A 1 -3.41 -21.71 21.27
C MET A 1 -4.35 -21.75 22.48
N ALA A 2 -5.09 -20.67 22.84
CA ALA A 2 -6.01 -20.72 23.99
C ALA A 2 -7.12 -21.79 23.80
N SER A 3 -7.79 -21.78 22.65
CA SER A 3 -8.81 -22.80 22.34
C SER A 3 -8.27 -24.21 22.37
N LEU A 4 -7.08 -24.45 21.81
CA LEU A 4 -6.44 -25.77 21.83
C LEU A 4 -6.19 -26.26 23.26
N LYS A 5 -5.76 -25.38 24.17
CA LYS A 5 -5.60 -25.72 25.59
C LYS A 5 -6.92 -26.12 26.24
N THR A 6 -7.99 -25.38 25.94
CA THR A 6 -9.32 -25.70 26.43
C THR A 6 -9.77 -27.06 25.94
N GLU A 7 -9.61 -27.35 24.63
CA GLU A 7 -9.97 -28.64 24.06
C GLU A 7 -9.21 -29.80 24.71
N LEU A 8 -7.90 -29.70 24.91
CA LEU A 8 -7.08 -30.71 25.57
C LEU A 8 -7.53 -30.95 27.01
N LEU A 9 -8.08 -29.92 27.68
CA LEU A 9 -8.56 -30.02 29.07
C LEU A 9 -9.98 -30.58 29.20
N THR A 10 -10.87 -30.27 28.25
CA THR A 10 -12.32 -30.45 28.42
C THR A 10 -12.99 -31.35 27.40
N ASN A 11 -12.39 -31.60 26.27
CA ASN A 11 -13.01 -32.37 25.19
C ASN A 11 -12.87 -33.89 25.44
N ASP A 12 -13.98 -34.56 25.76
CA ASP A 12 -13.99 -35.99 26.13
C ASP A 12 -13.71 -36.88 24.93
N LEU A 13 -14.00 -36.47 23.70
CA LEU A 13 -13.63 -37.21 22.50
C LEU A 13 -12.12 -37.19 22.30
N LEU A 14 -11.45 -36.05 22.52
CA LEU A 14 -9.99 -36.00 22.48
C LEU A 14 -9.36 -36.86 23.58
N LEU A 15 -9.97 -36.90 24.77
CA LEU A 15 -9.49 -37.78 25.82
C LEU A 15 -9.64 -39.28 25.44
N ALA A 16 -10.75 -39.63 24.80
CA ALA A 16 -10.97 -41.01 24.35
C ALA A 16 -10.00 -41.43 23.22
N ASP A 17 -9.73 -40.53 22.28
CA ASP A 17 -8.89 -40.81 21.12
C ASP A 17 -7.39 -40.68 21.42
N PHE A 18 -7.01 -39.75 22.31
CA PHE A 18 -5.62 -39.42 22.67
C PHE A 18 -5.40 -39.34 24.18
N PRO A 19 -5.65 -40.46 24.91
CA PRO A 19 -5.55 -40.46 26.38
C PRO A 19 -4.16 -40.12 26.88
N GLU A 20 -3.10 -40.51 26.17
CA GLU A 20 -1.70 -40.25 26.50
C GLU A 20 -1.36 -38.74 26.47
N VAL A 21 -2.15 -37.91 25.77
CA VAL A 21 -1.99 -36.46 25.75
C VAL A 21 -2.90 -35.80 26.80
N CYS A 22 -4.20 -36.15 26.77
CA CYS A 22 -5.23 -35.45 27.53
C CYS A 22 -5.26 -35.86 29.00
N HIS A 23 -5.04 -37.14 29.30
CA HIS A 23 -5.09 -37.61 30.70
C HIS A 23 -4.04 -36.94 31.61
N PRO A 24 -2.74 -36.90 31.24
CA PRO A 24 -1.74 -36.20 32.05
C PRO A 24 -2.09 -34.72 32.28
N ILE A 25 -2.60 -34.04 31.23
CA ILE A 25 -2.98 -32.63 31.30
C ILE A 25 -4.13 -32.43 32.29
N ARG A 26 -5.16 -33.27 32.22
CA ARG A 26 -6.33 -33.22 33.13
C ARG A 26 -5.99 -33.60 34.55
N ALA A 27 -5.18 -34.64 34.74
CA ALA A 27 -4.75 -35.12 36.07
C ALA A 27 -3.97 -34.04 36.84
N MET A 28 -3.26 -33.17 36.15
CA MET A 28 -2.59 -32.03 36.78
C MET A 28 -3.50 -30.83 37.07
N GLY A 29 -4.79 -30.93 36.81
CA GLY A 29 -5.80 -29.91 37.13
C GLY A 29 -5.60 -28.58 36.44
N GLY A 30 -5.10 -28.62 35.15
CA GLY A 30 -4.72 -27.41 34.40
C GLY A 30 -3.30 -26.96 34.73
N ILE A 31 -2.69 -26.22 33.82
CA ILE A 31 -1.23 -26.25 33.67
C ILE A 31 -0.52 -24.95 33.92
N ALA A 32 -1.19 -23.92 34.32
CA ALA A 32 -0.61 -22.58 34.37
C ALA A 32 0.72 -22.46 35.15
N ASN A 33 0.93 -23.35 36.15
CA ASN A 33 2.07 -23.20 37.07
C ASN A 33 2.81 -24.52 37.37
N ARG A 34 2.66 -25.54 36.52
CA ARG A 34 3.17 -26.87 36.84
C ARG A 34 4.00 -27.40 35.69
N CYS A 35 5.29 -27.42 35.85
CA CYS A 35 6.10 -27.73 34.67
C CYS A 35 7.34 -28.55 34.95
N GLN A 36 7.97 -28.41 36.10
CA GLN A 36 9.26 -29.08 36.32
C GLN A 36 9.11 -30.13 37.41
N GLY A 37 9.58 -31.36 37.09
CA GLY A 37 9.67 -32.42 38.08
C GLY A 37 8.32 -32.95 38.58
N GLN A 38 7.23 -32.64 37.91
CA GLN A 38 5.94 -33.23 38.25
C GLN A 38 5.85 -34.63 37.69
N LEU A 39 5.33 -35.52 38.53
CA LEU A 39 5.15 -36.90 38.20
C LEU A 39 3.67 -37.21 37.95
N LEU A 40 3.40 -38.07 37.02
CA LEU A 40 2.15 -38.77 36.83
C LEU A 40 2.51 -40.27 36.82
N ASP A 41 1.96 -41.05 37.73
CA ASP A 41 2.30 -42.47 37.88
C ASP A 41 3.84 -42.71 38.01
N ASP A 42 4.49 -41.91 38.89
CA ASP A 42 5.94 -41.92 39.16
C ASP A 42 6.85 -41.57 37.99
N GLU A 43 6.31 -41.07 36.87
CA GLU A 43 7.10 -40.59 35.72
C GLU A 43 7.04 -39.06 35.59
N PRO A 44 8.16 -38.41 35.21
CA PRO A 44 8.15 -36.96 34.95
C PRO A 44 7.29 -36.65 33.74
N THR A 45 6.25 -35.82 33.94
CA THR A 45 5.35 -35.37 32.87
C THR A 45 5.93 -34.22 32.07
N TRP A 46 6.77 -33.40 32.68
CA TRP A 46 7.60 -32.41 32.03
C TRP A 46 9.00 -32.38 32.61
N PRO A 47 10.03 -32.49 31.81
CA PRO A 47 11.41 -32.46 32.30
C PRO A 47 11.81 -31.08 32.77
N GLY A 48 12.72 -31.05 33.74
CA GLY A 48 13.29 -29.82 34.28
C GLY A 48 14.08 -29.02 33.25
N GLY A 49 14.04 -27.69 33.31
CA GLY A 49 14.89 -26.81 32.51
C GLY A 49 14.25 -26.19 31.27
N LEU A 50 12.97 -26.43 31.02
CA LEU A 50 12.25 -25.77 29.94
C LEU A 50 11.50 -24.55 30.45
N ASP A 51 11.64 -23.42 29.76
CA ASP A 51 10.75 -22.28 29.89
C ASP A 51 9.31 -22.74 29.62
N SER A 52 8.40 -22.44 30.51
CA SER A 52 7.00 -22.80 30.55
C SER A 52 6.50 -23.63 29.34
N PRO A 53 6.32 -24.95 29.43
CA PRO A 53 5.86 -25.79 28.34
C PRO A 53 4.44 -25.46 27.87
N TRP A 54 3.77 -24.54 28.55
CA TRP A 54 2.39 -24.14 28.31
C TRP A 54 2.25 -22.64 28.06
N GLY A 55 3.09 -22.13 27.16
CA GLY A 55 3.16 -20.72 26.78
C GLY A 55 1.98 -20.22 25.96
N ARG A 56 1.95 -18.91 25.67
CA ARG A 56 0.96 -18.30 24.78
C ARG A 56 1.12 -18.72 23.33
N ARG A 57 2.35 -18.95 22.89
CA ARG A 57 2.69 -19.30 21.50
C ARG A 57 3.16 -20.74 21.34
N ARG A 58 3.63 -21.37 22.41
CA ARG A 58 4.21 -22.70 22.40
C ARG A 58 3.55 -23.60 23.46
N ILE A 59 3.26 -24.84 23.06
CA ILE A 59 2.86 -25.94 23.94
C ILE A 59 3.86 -27.08 23.70
N ILE A 60 4.38 -27.65 24.79
CA ILE A 60 5.14 -28.89 24.73
C ILE A 60 4.24 -29.95 25.39
N LEU A 61 3.97 -31.03 24.69
CA LEU A 61 3.13 -32.13 25.20
C LEU A 61 3.86 -32.89 26.32
N PRO A 62 3.12 -33.51 27.25
CA PRO A 62 3.70 -34.31 28.32
C PRO A 62 4.60 -35.41 27.80
N THR A 63 5.60 -35.76 28.60
CA THR A 63 6.41 -36.96 28.36
C THR A 63 5.72 -38.16 28.97
N VAL A 64 5.26 -39.08 28.14
CA VAL A 64 4.58 -40.31 28.56
C VAL A 64 5.30 -41.48 27.94
N ARG A 65 5.70 -42.45 28.76
CA ARG A 65 6.45 -43.63 28.32
C ARG A 65 5.67 -44.41 27.27
N GLY A 66 6.31 -44.71 26.16
CA GLY A 66 5.70 -45.47 25.06
C GLY A 66 4.79 -44.65 24.13
N SER A 67 4.53 -43.38 24.42
CA SER A 67 3.76 -42.53 23.52
C SER A 67 4.64 -41.89 22.44
N GLY A 68 4.18 -42.00 21.19
CA GLY A 68 4.84 -41.34 20.05
C GLY A 68 4.77 -39.83 20.04
N CYS A 69 3.89 -39.24 20.85
CA CYS A 69 3.75 -37.78 20.94
C CYS A 69 4.48 -37.15 22.15
N SER A 70 5.24 -37.97 22.92
CA SER A 70 6.03 -37.52 24.06
C SER A 70 6.94 -36.35 23.70
N GLY A 71 6.80 -35.21 24.39
CA GLY A 71 7.59 -34.01 24.18
C GLY A 71 7.39 -33.35 22.81
N ALA A 72 6.30 -33.65 22.10
CA ALA A 72 5.99 -32.97 20.84
C ALA A 72 5.71 -31.48 21.09
N VAL A 73 6.15 -30.64 20.17
CA VAL A 73 6.07 -29.19 20.29
C VAL A 73 5.05 -28.64 19.30
N LEU A 74 4.11 -27.88 19.80
CA LEU A 74 3.13 -27.11 19.01
C LEU A 74 3.47 -25.62 19.17
N GLU A 75 3.70 -24.93 18.06
CA GLU A 75 4.03 -23.52 18.07
C GLU A 75 3.14 -22.75 17.10
N ALA A 76 2.66 -21.55 17.52
CA ALA A 76 1.86 -20.66 16.70
C ALA A 76 2.59 -19.35 16.50
N SER A 77 2.69 -18.91 15.25
CA SER A 77 3.25 -17.60 14.86
C SER A 77 2.47 -16.99 13.71
N GLY A 78 2.61 -15.68 13.51
CA GLY A 78 2.08 -15.02 12.32
C GLY A 78 2.91 -15.37 11.08
N LEU A 79 2.26 -15.44 9.92
CA LEU A 79 2.92 -15.80 8.66
C LEU A 79 4.12 -14.90 8.31
N LEU A 80 3.99 -13.59 8.54
CA LEU A 80 5.03 -12.60 8.23
C LEU A 80 5.97 -12.31 9.42
N GLU A 81 5.80 -13.01 10.55
CA GLU A 81 6.76 -12.94 11.64
C GLU A 81 8.04 -13.70 11.27
N ALA A 82 9.14 -13.38 11.96
CA ALA A 82 10.42 -14.07 11.72
C ALA A 82 10.31 -15.55 12.12
N THR A 83 9.96 -16.39 11.17
CA THR A 83 9.84 -17.85 11.35
C THR A 83 11.16 -18.59 11.16
N ARG A 84 12.14 -17.95 10.51
CA ARG A 84 13.45 -18.57 10.24
C ARG A 84 14.18 -18.91 11.54
N GLY A 85 14.63 -20.16 11.63
CA GLY A 85 15.36 -20.64 12.79
C GLY A 85 14.50 -21.15 13.95
N LEU A 86 13.18 -21.31 13.75
CA LEU A 86 12.32 -21.94 14.74
C LEU A 86 12.87 -23.30 15.15
N ASN A 87 13.14 -23.46 16.43
CA ASN A 87 13.55 -24.71 17.03
C ASN A 87 13.08 -24.76 18.49
N ALA A 88 13.03 -25.95 19.04
CA ALA A 88 12.77 -26.17 20.45
C ALA A 88 13.72 -27.23 20.97
N THR A 89 14.32 -26.98 22.11
CA THR A 89 15.09 -28.00 22.82
C THR A 89 14.12 -28.93 23.52
N ARG A 90 14.22 -30.22 23.23
CA ARG A 90 13.44 -31.25 23.91
C ARG A 90 14.06 -31.59 25.26
N PRO A 91 13.30 -32.30 26.09
CA PRO A 91 13.76 -32.75 27.41
C PRO A 91 15.05 -33.58 27.40
N ASP A 92 15.26 -34.33 26.36
CA ASP A 92 16.45 -35.18 26.15
C ASP A 92 17.67 -34.36 25.64
N GLY A 93 17.54 -33.03 25.54
CA GLY A 93 18.57 -32.17 24.99
C GLY A 93 18.63 -32.11 23.47
N SER A 94 17.82 -32.89 22.77
CA SER A 94 17.75 -32.86 21.30
C SER A 94 17.03 -31.60 20.81
N VAL A 95 17.41 -31.12 19.62
CA VAL A 95 16.76 -29.96 18.99
C VAL A 95 15.67 -30.45 18.05
N ALA A 96 14.44 -30.09 18.36
CA ALA A 96 13.29 -30.29 17.47
C ALA A 96 13.16 -29.12 16.48
N ARG A 97 12.98 -29.45 15.21
CA ARG A 97 12.58 -28.49 14.16
C ARG A 97 11.19 -28.87 13.65
N PRO A 98 10.43 -27.92 13.10
CA PRO A 98 9.11 -28.19 12.55
C PRO A 98 9.14 -29.31 11.50
N THR A 99 8.20 -30.23 11.60
CA THR A 99 7.98 -31.35 10.66
C THR A 99 6.64 -31.26 9.96
N LEU A 100 5.71 -30.47 10.52
CA LEU A 100 4.39 -30.18 9.97
C LEU A 100 4.10 -28.71 10.15
N ALA A 101 3.59 -28.07 9.10
CA ALA A 101 3.03 -26.73 9.12
C ALA A 101 1.54 -26.78 8.83
N LEU A 102 0.72 -26.23 9.73
CA LEU A 102 -0.69 -25.98 9.52
C LEU A 102 -0.84 -24.48 9.27
N ILE A 103 -1.17 -24.10 8.05
CA ILE A 103 -1.30 -22.70 7.61
C ILE A 103 -2.78 -22.42 7.48
N ASP A 104 -3.31 -21.62 8.40
CA ASP A 104 -4.73 -21.33 8.48
C ASP A 104 -4.99 -19.89 8.08
N ASP A 105 -5.75 -19.72 7.01
CA ASP A 105 -6.21 -18.47 6.44
C ASP A 105 -5.11 -17.37 6.34
N PRO A 106 -4.04 -17.63 5.56
CA PRO A 106 -2.84 -16.77 5.53
C PRO A 106 -3.07 -15.43 4.84
N GLN A 107 -4.23 -15.21 4.25
CA GLN A 107 -4.60 -13.94 3.61
C GLN A 107 -5.81 -13.30 4.27
N THR A 108 -6.00 -12.03 4.02
CA THR A 108 -7.13 -11.20 4.46
C THR A 108 -7.71 -10.49 3.25
N ASP A 109 -8.96 -10.00 3.33
CA ASP A 109 -9.57 -9.16 2.29
C ASP A 109 -8.66 -8.06 1.79
N ARG A 110 -7.91 -7.47 2.69
CA ARG A 110 -6.99 -6.39 2.38
C ARG A 110 -5.77 -6.87 1.59
N SER A 111 -5.20 -8.01 1.97
CA SER A 111 -4.02 -8.54 1.29
C SER A 111 -4.36 -9.19 -0.04
N ALA A 112 -5.52 -9.80 -0.17
CA ALA A 112 -6.03 -10.36 -1.41
C ALA A 112 -6.25 -9.30 -2.51
N LYS A 113 -6.46 -8.03 -2.11
CA LYS A 113 -6.57 -6.88 -3.02
C LYS A 113 -5.24 -6.41 -3.62
N SER A 114 -4.11 -6.90 -3.13
CA SER A 114 -2.78 -6.44 -3.52
C SER A 114 -1.93 -7.58 -4.07
N PRO A 115 -1.63 -7.60 -5.37
CA PRO A 115 -0.74 -8.61 -5.96
C PRO A 115 0.60 -8.69 -5.24
N LEU A 116 1.17 -7.54 -4.84
CA LEU A 116 2.44 -7.48 -4.09
C LEU A 116 2.33 -8.19 -2.73
N GLN A 117 1.22 -8.00 -2.00
CA GLN A 117 1.02 -8.67 -0.71
C GLN A 117 0.71 -10.16 -0.88
N SER A 118 0.10 -10.57 -1.99
CA SER A 118 -0.09 -11.98 -2.34
C SER A 118 1.26 -12.65 -2.60
N GLU A 119 2.13 -12.04 -3.40
CA GLU A 119 3.50 -12.53 -3.65
C GLU A 119 4.38 -12.56 -2.38
N GLU A 120 4.25 -11.57 -1.50
CA GLU A 120 4.95 -11.53 -0.21
C GLU A 120 4.58 -12.74 0.66
N ARG A 121 3.30 -13.12 0.68
CA ARG A 121 2.81 -14.29 1.43
C ARG A 121 3.24 -15.61 0.81
N GLU A 122 3.18 -15.74 -0.50
CA GLU A 122 3.72 -16.89 -1.22
C GLU A 122 5.21 -17.07 -0.91
N THR A 123 5.97 -15.97 -0.97
CA THR A 123 7.39 -15.97 -0.62
C THR A 123 7.63 -16.38 0.83
N ALA A 124 6.81 -15.90 1.76
CA ALA A 124 6.90 -16.26 3.18
C ALA A 124 6.63 -17.77 3.39
N ILE A 125 5.69 -18.35 2.66
CA ILE A 125 5.43 -19.80 2.69
C ILE A 125 6.61 -20.56 2.07
N ALA A 126 6.98 -20.24 0.84
CA ALA A 126 8.01 -20.96 0.09
C ALA A 126 9.41 -20.82 0.71
N ALA A 127 9.86 -19.61 1.01
CA ALA A 127 11.20 -19.34 1.53
C ALA A 127 11.30 -19.38 3.07
N GLY A 128 10.18 -19.21 3.77
CA GLY A 128 10.13 -19.22 5.23
C GLY A 128 9.72 -20.57 5.79
N ILE A 129 8.49 -20.98 5.54
CA ILE A 129 7.89 -22.15 6.19
C ILE A 129 8.47 -23.46 5.66
N LEU A 130 8.55 -23.63 4.35
CA LEU A 130 9.01 -24.90 3.75
C LEU A 130 10.49 -25.21 4.04
N HIS A 131 11.27 -24.24 4.49
CA HIS A 131 12.68 -24.41 4.86
C HIS A 131 12.92 -24.52 6.38
N LEU A 132 11.88 -24.54 7.21
CA LEU A 132 12.01 -24.66 8.67
C LEU A 132 12.73 -25.93 9.15
N PRO A 133 12.58 -27.10 8.51
CA PRO A 133 13.28 -28.31 8.96
C PRO A 133 14.80 -28.24 8.84
N GLY A 134 15.32 -27.39 7.96
CA GLY A 134 16.73 -27.31 7.60
C GLY A 134 17.05 -28.03 6.28
N PRO A 135 18.32 -28.01 5.83
CA PRO A 135 18.68 -28.40 4.47
C PRO A 135 18.46 -29.89 4.14
N ASP A 136 18.53 -30.76 5.15
CA ASP A 136 18.49 -32.21 4.95
C ASP A 136 17.13 -32.86 5.28
N ARG A 137 16.09 -32.03 5.48
CA ARG A 137 14.77 -32.52 5.89
C ARG A 137 13.66 -31.79 5.14
N THR A 138 12.56 -32.50 4.92
CA THR A 138 11.33 -31.96 4.34
C THR A 138 10.29 -31.70 5.43
N ILE A 139 9.34 -30.83 5.14
CA ILE A 139 8.19 -30.54 5.98
C ILE A 139 6.91 -30.90 5.23
N SER A 140 5.95 -31.48 5.92
CA SER A 140 4.59 -31.56 5.41
C SER A 140 3.86 -30.26 5.69
N ALA A 141 3.10 -29.74 4.73
CA ALA A 141 2.30 -28.53 4.93
C ALA A 141 0.85 -28.76 4.50
N LEU A 142 -0.06 -28.26 5.32
CA LEU A 142 -1.48 -28.18 5.01
C LEU A 142 -1.87 -26.71 5.05
N LEU A 143 -2.45 -26.21 3.94
CA LEU A 143 -2.90 -24.83 3.80
C LEU A 143 -4.40 -24.82 3.58
N SER A 144 -5.13 -24.18 4.49
CA SER A 144 -6.55 -23.86 4.34
C SER A 144 -6.70 -22.36 4.08
N ALA A 145 -7.39 -21.99 3.01
CA ALA A 145 -7.61 -20.58 2.64
C ALA A 145 -8.87 -20.43 1.79
N THR A 146 -9.45 -19.25 1.85
CA THR A 146 -10.55 -18.82 0.99
C THR A 146 -10.00 -18.04 -0.20
N VAL A 147 -10.51 -18.30 -1.41
CA VAL A 147 -10.21 -17.48 -2.59
C VAL A 147 -11.10 -16.25 -2.56
N ILE A 148 -10.53 -15.14 -2.15
CA ILE A 148 -11.23 -13.87 -1.96
C ILE A 148 -11.34 -13.09 -3.28
N ARG A 149 -10.30 -13.19 -4.14
CA ARG A 149 -10.23 -12.54 -5.45
C ARG A 149 -9.54 -13.42 -6.48
N PRO A 150 -9.88 -13.25 -7.76
CA PRO A 150 -9.11 -13.86 -8.83
C PRO A 150 -7.63 -13.41 -8.75
N GLY A 151 -6.72 -14.36 -8.83
CA GLY A 151 -5.27 -14.11 -8.78
C GLY A 151 -4.71 -13.73 -7.41
N ASP A 152 -5.46 -13.86 -6.33
CA ASP A 152 -4.94 -13.73 -4.96
C ASP A 152 -4.02 -14.91 -4.59
N MET A 153 -3.41 -14.87 -3.42
CA MET A 153 -2.48 -15.91 -2.98
C MET A 153 -3.13 -17.31 -3.01
N ALA A 154 -4.37 -17.46 -2.50
CA ALA A 154 -5.03 -18.77 -2.47
C ALA A 154 -5.33 -19.30 -3.87
N ASP A 155 -5.76 -18.43 -4.79
CA ASP A 155 -6.01 -18.78 -6.20
C ASP A 155 -4.72 -19.17 -6.92
N ARG A 156 -3.62 -18.46 -6.69
CA ARG A 156 -2.30 -18.76 -7.25
C ARG A 156 -1.72 -20.06 -6.70
N MET A 157 -1.87 -20.35 -5.41
CA MET A 157 -1.45 -21.61 -4.78
C MET A 157 -2.20 -22.84 -5.33
N LEU A 158 -3.41 -22.64 -5.87
CA LEU A 158 -4.17 -23.69 -6.58
C LEU A 158 -3.70 -23.92 -8.02
N ASN A 159 -2.91 -23.01 -8.58
CA ASN A 159 -2.39 -23.13 -9.94
C ASN A 159 -1.15 -24.04 -9.95
N ARG A 160 -1.30 -25.23 -10.51
CA ARG A 160 -0.22 -26.25 -10.56
C ARG A 160 0.91 -25.90 -11.53
N GLU A 161 0.73 -24.95 -12.41
CA GLU A 161 1.82 -24.46 -13.27
C GLU A 161 2.74 -23.52 -12.49
N LEU A 162 2.19 -22.77 -11.52
CA LEU A 162 2.96 -21.90 -10.63
C LEU A 162 3.53 -22.67 -9.43
N HIS A 163 2.74 -23.57 -8.86
CA HIS A 163 3.04 -24.31 -7.63
C HIS A 163 2.81 -25.81 -7.82
N PRO A 164 3.65 -26.51 -8.61
CA PRO A 164 3.50 -27.94 -8.88
C PRO A 164 3.66 -28.82 -7.63
N GLU A 165 4.32 -28.31 -6.59
CA GLU A 165 4.53 -28.99 -5.29
C GLU A 165 3.28 -29.02 -4.41
N TRP A 166 2.27 -28.21 -4.70
CA TRP A 166 1.01 -28.17 -3.95
C TRP A 166 -0.09 -28.97 -4.64
N HIS A 167 -0.79 -29.81 -3.86
CA HIS A 167 -1.96 -30.57 -4.30
C HIS A 167 -3.23 -29.93 -3.79
N GLY A 168 -3.61 -28.77 -4.37
CA GLY A 168 -4.76 -28.02 -3.94
C GLY A 168 -6.09 -28.55 -4.49
N ILE A 169 -7.14 -28.45 -3.66
CA ILE A 169 -8.51 -28.79 -4.03
C ILE A 169 -9.39 -27.57 -3.72
N ARG A 170 -10.05 -27.05 -4.76
CA ARG A 170 -11.04 -25.98 -4.60
C ARG A 170 -12.41 -26.58 -4.27
N LYS A 171 -12.90 -26.33 -3.06
CA LYS A 171 -14.24 -26.74 -2.63
C LYS A 171 -15.24 -25.60 -2.82
N ARG A 172 -16.43 -25.93 -3.29
CA ARG A 172 -17.54 -25.00 -3.51
C ARG A 172 -18.73 -25.44 -2.68
N MET A 173 -19.60 -24.51 -2.34
CA MET A 173 -20.87 -24.86 -1.67
C MET A 173 -21.85 -25.52 -2.64
N LEU A 174 -21.87 -25.03 -3.89
CA LEU A 174 -22.61 -25.62 -5.00
C LEU A 174 -21.61 -26.07 -6.07
N ASP A 175 -21.55 -27.36 -6.34
CA ASP A 175 -20.77 -27.89 -7.47
C ASP A 175 -21.41 -27.47 -8.80
N ARG A 176 -22.76 -27.35 -8.81
CA ARG A 176 -23.50 -26.81 -9.94
C ARG A 176 -24.72 -26.01 -9.46
N PHE A 177 -24.93 -24.84 -10.06
CA PHE A 177 -26.11 -24.00 -9.83
C PHE A 177 -27.33 -24.62 -10.48
N PRO A 178 -28.55 -24.23 -10.04
CA PRO A 178 -29.78 -24.56 -10.74
C PRO A 178 -29.76 -24.14 -12.22
N ASP A 179 -30.47 -24.87 -13.07
CA ASP A 179 -30.60 -24.56 -14.49
C ASP A 179 -31.33 -23.21 -14.70
N ALA A 180 -31.23 -22.63 -15.90
CA ALA A 180 -31.74 -21.30 -16.21
C ALA A 180 -33.25 -21.16 -15.91
N ASP A 181 -34.05 -22.19 -16.24
CA ASP A 181 -35.48 -22.20 -15.94
C ASP A 181 -35.76 -22.23 -14.42
N ALA A 182 -34.97 -23.00 -13.69
CA ALA A 182 -35.01 -23.05 -12.24
C ALA A 182 -34.61 -21.71 -11.61
N MET A 183 -33.63 -21.02 -12.18
CA MET A 183 -33.20 -19.70 -11.71
C MET A 183 -34.32 -18.65 -11.81
N THR A 184 -35.19 -18.72 -12.79
CA THR A 184 -36.38 -17.84 -12.86
C THR A 184 -37.30 -18.00 -11.63
N LEU A 185 -37.48 -19.23 -11.15
CA LEU A 185 -38.23 -19.48 -9.92
C LEU A 185 -37.47 -19.00 -8.65
N TRP A 186 -36.13 -19.03 -8.69
CA TRP A 186 -35.33 -18.46 -7.62
C TRP A 186 -35.37 -16.93 -7.60
N ASP A 187 -35.57 -16.25 -8.73
CA ASP A 187 -35.80 -14.79 -8.77
C ASP A 187 -37.15 -14.42 -8.13
N GLU A 188 -38.18 -15.24 -8.37
CA GLU A 188 -39.46 -15.11 -7.70
C GLU A 188 -39.35 -15.34 -6.18
N TYR A 189 -38.63 -16.39 -5.80
CA TYR A 189 -38.28 -16.67 -4.41
C TYR A 189 -37.51 -15.50 -3.76
N ALA A 190 -36.56 -14.90 -4.47
CA ALA A 190 -35.76 -13.77 -3.97
C ALA A 190 -36.64 -12.56 -3.64
N THR A 191 -37.68 -12.30 -4.47
CA THR A 191 -38.62 -11.21 -4.22
C THR A 191 -39.43 -11.49 -2.95
N VAL A 192 -40.04 -12.67 -2.84
CA VAL A 192 -40.80 -13.07 -1.64
C VAL A 192 -39.96 -13.09 -0.38
N TYR A 193 -38.68 -13.53 -0.51
CA TYR A 193 -37.72 -13.57 0.59
C TYR A 193 -37.37 -12.16 1.11
N ARG A 194 -37.10 -11.22 0.21
CA ARG A 194 -36.79 -9.82 0.57
C ARG A 194 -37.97 -9.11 1.18
N ASP A 195 -39.17 -9.33 0.64
CA ASP A 195 -40.42 -8.76 1.18
C ASP A 195 -40.71 -9.28 2.60
N ALA A 196 -40.51 -10.57 2.85
CA ALA A 196 -40.66 -11.15 4.18
C ALA A 196 -39.66 -10.53 5.20
N LEU A 197 -38.39 -10.36 4.81
CA LEU A 197 -37.41 -9.71 5.65
C LEU A 197 -37.76 -8.24 5.93
N ALA A 198 -38.21 -7.51 4.92
CA ALA A 198 -38.65 -6.11 5.05
C ALA A 198 -39.86 -5.98 5.97
N ALA A 199 -40.77 -6.99 5.99
CA ALA A 199 -41.90 -7.08 6.91
C ALA A 199 -41.51 -7.55 8.34
N GLY A 200 -40.24 -7.85 8.60
CA GLY A 200 -39.73 -8.30 9.91
C GLY A 200 -39.82 -9.82 10.16
N ASP A 201 -40.23 -10.61 9.14
CA ASP A 201 -40.20 -12.09 9.24
C ASP A 201 -38.80 -12.63 8.92
N ALA A 202 -37.95 -12.73 9.96
CA ALA A 202 -36.60 -13.28 9.84
C ALA A 202 -36.54 -14.74 9.36
N THR A 203 -37.64 -15.48 9.46
CA THR A 203 -37.74 -16.89 9.03
C THR A 203 -38.10 -17.04 7.58
N ALA A 204 -38.67 -15.99 6.98
CA ALA A 204 -39.16 -15.95 5.59
C ALA A 204 -40.02 -17.18 5.20
N LYS A 205 -41.01 -17.51 6.04
CA LYS A 205 -41.87 -18.69 5.87
C LYS A 205 -42.57 -18.74 4.52
N ALA A 206 -42.97 -17.59 3.99
CA ALA A 206 -43.63 -17.49 2.70
C ALA A 206 -42.69 -17.98 1.56
N ALA A 207 -41.41 -17.58 1.60
CA ALA A 207 -40.43 -18.01 0.62
C ALA A 207 -40.16 -19.53 0.72
N THR A 208 -40.01 -20.07 1.93
CA THR A 208 -39.91 -21.53 2.13
C THR A 208 -41.15 -22.25 1.63
N GLY A 209 -42.35 -21.65 1.76
CA GLY A 209 -43.61 -22.17 1.22
C GLY A 209 -43.58 -22.27 -0.30
N LEU A 210 -43.10 -21.21 -0.98
CA LEU A 210 -42.93 -21.21 -2.44
C LEU A 210 -41.93 -22.30 -2.88
N TYR A 211 -40.77 -22.39 -2.21
CA TYR A 211 -39.80 -23.42 -2.48
C TYR A 211 -40.36 -24.83 -2.29
N ARG A 212 -41.12 -25.08 -1.20
CA ARG A 212 -41.77 -26.37 -0.96
C ARG A 212 -42.71 -26.75 -2.10
N LYS A 213 -43.48 -25.78 -2.60
CA LYS A 213 -44.46 -25.99 -3.69
C LYS A 213 -43.79 -26.34 -5.01
N HIS A 214 -42.68 -25.69 -5.33
CA HIS A 214 -41.99 -25.81 -6.61
C HIS A 214 -40.64 -26.54 -6.52
N ARG A 215 -40.39 -27.28 -5.43
CA ARG A 215 -39.08 -27.82 -5.05
C ARG A 215 -38.37 -28.56 -6.20
N LYS A 216 -39.07 -29.51 -6.84
CA LYS A 216 -38.48 -30.29 -7.93
C LYS A 216 -38.00 -29.45 -9.12
N ALA A 217 -38.77 -28.42 -9.47
CA ALA A 217 -38.40 -27.51 -10.55
C ALA A 217 -37.25 -26.57 -10.15
N MET A 218 -37.25 -26.09 -8.91
CA MET A 218 -36.23 -25.20 -8.38
C MET A 218 -34.88 -25.90 -8.11
N GLU A 219 -34.90 -27.21 -7.85
CA GLU A 219 -33.69 -28.01 -7.66
C GLU A 219 -33.10 -28.55 -8.98
N ALA A 220 -33.79 -28.36 -10.12
CA ALA A 220 -33.33 -28.89 -11.41
C ALA A 220 -31.95 -28.40 -11.75
N GLY A 221 -31.06 -29.33 -12.13
CA GLY A 221 -29.68 -29.08 -12.49
C GLY A 221 -28.73 -28.79 -11.32
N ALA A 222 -29.21 -28.48 -10.12
CA ALA A 222 -28.36 -28.14 -8.98
C ALA A 222 -27.68 -29.35 -8.38
N VAL A 223 -26.42 -29.14 -7.93
CA VAL A 223 -25.66 -30.12 -7.14
C VAL A 223 -25.01 -29.42 -5.96
N VAL A 224 -25.37 -29.84 -4.75
CA VAL A 224 -24.77 -29.34 -3.50
C VAL A 224 -23.63 -30.23 -3.07
N THR A 225 -22.55 -29.64 -2.55
CA THR A 225 -21.38 -30.41 -2.07
C THR A 225 -21.65 -31.13 -0.75
N TRP A 226 -22.48 -30.55 0.11
CA TRP A 226 -22.80 -31.12 1.41
C TRP A 226 -24.30 -30.91 1.78
N GLU A 227 -25.08 -31.98 1.69
CA GLU A 227 -26.54 -31.95 1.87
C GLU A 227 -27.00 -31.58 3.29
N HIS A 228 -26.14 -31.75 4.30
CA HIS A 228 -26.48 -31.44 5.69
C HIS A 228 -26.24 -29.96 6.06
N ARG A 229 -25.63 -29.16 5.17
CA ARG A 229 -25.35 -27.74 5.43
C ARG A 229 -26.58 -26.89 5.22
N LYS A 230 -27.45 -26.81 6.22
CA LYS A 230 -28.65 -25.97 6.23
C LYS A 230 -28.92 -25.39 7.60
N ALA A 231 -29.57 -24.22 7.64
CA ALA A 231 -30.00 -23.59 8.88
C ALA A 231 -31.34 -24.18 9.40
N PRO A 232 -31.66 -24.05 10.69
CA PRO A 232 -32.94 -24.42 11.24
C PRO A 232 -34.08 -23.72 10.50
N GLY A 233 -35.08 -24.51 10.06
CA GLY A 233 -36.24 -24.00 9.31
C GLY A 233 -36.09 -24.03 7.79
N GLU A 234 -34.91 -24.28 7.24
CA GLU A 234 -34.65 -24.48 5.82
C GLU A 234 -34.88 -25.96 5.42
N LEU A 235 -35.39 -26.19 4.21
CA LEU A 235 -35.75 -27.54 3.77
C LEU A 235 -34.57 -28.30 3.17
N SER A 236 -33.59 -27.61 2.61
CA SER A 236 -32.41 -28.25 1.96
C SER A 236 -31.16 -27.38 2.05
N ALA A 237 -30.01 -27.99 1.79
CA ALA A 237 -28.74 -27.28 1.64
C ALA A 237 -28.77 -26.34 0.42
N LEU A 238 -29.51 -26.65 -0.62
CA LEU A 238 -29.70 -25.75 -1.77
C LEU A 238 -30.47 -24.50 -1.37
N GLU A 239 -31.58 -24.63 -0.61
CA GLU A 239 -32.31 -23.45 -0.12
C GLU A 239 -31.38 -22.55 0.72
N HIS A 240 -30.55 -23.14 1.57
CA HIS A 240 -29.56 -22.40 2.35
C HIS A 240 -28.55 -21.66 1.45
N ALA A 241 -27.96 -22.35 0.49
CA ALA A 241 -26.99 -21.76 -0.44
C ALA A 241 -27.62 -20.61 -1.24
N MET A 242 -28.82 -20.80 -1.76
CA MET A 242 -29.53 -19.77 -2.55
C MET A 242 -29.93 -18.56 -1.70
N ARG A 243 -30.31 -18.75 -0.44
CA ARG A 243 -30.56 -17.63 0.49
C ARG A 243 -29.29 -16.79 0.73
N LEU A 244 -28.13 -17.44 0.92
CA LEU A 244 -26.84 -16.75 1.05
C LEU A 244 -26.52 -15.98 -0.25
N PHE A 245 -26.69 -16.63 -1.40
CA PHE A 245 -26.49 -16.03 -2.72
C PHE A 245 -27.41 -14.81 -2.96
N ILE A 246 -28.72 -14.91 -2.63
CA ILE A 246 -29.70 -13.84 -2.79
C ILE A 246 -29.41 -12.66 -1.84
N ARG A 247 -28.89 -12.95 -0.66
CA ARG A 247 -28.58 -11.95 0.36
C ARG A 247 -27.35 -11.12 -0.01
N ASP A 248 -26.29 -11.77 -0.43
CA ASP A 248 -25.03 -11.12 -0.85
C ASP A 248 -24.29 -12.04 -1.83
N ARG A 249 -24.50 -11.76 -3.11
CA ARG A 249 -23.91 -12.57 -4.20
C ARG A 249 -22.39 -12.54 -4.16
N ASP A 250 -21.79 -11.36 -3.96
CA ASP A 250 -20.34 -11.21 -4.01
C ASP A 250 -19.67 -11.97 -2.87
N SER A 251 -20.19 -11.81 -1.66
CA SER A 251 -19.72 -12.56 -0.49
C SER A 251 -19.94 -14.07 -0.65
N PHE A 252 -21.05 -14.50 -1.23
CA PHE A 252 -21.29 -15.91 -1.50
C PHE A 252 -20.28 -16.47 -2.52
N MET A 253 -20.01 -15.73 -3.59
CA MET A 253 -19.09 -16.19 -4.63
C MET A 253 -17.64 -16.29 -4.13
N SER A 254 -17.21 -15.39 -3.24
CA SER A 254 -15.87 -15.48 -2.61
C SER A 254 -15.83 -16.51 -1.48
N GLU A 255 -16.65 -16.33 -0.43
CA GLU A 255 -16.53 -17.06 0.84
C GLU A 255 -17.08 -18.49 0.77
N MET A 256 -18.16 -18.72 -0.01
CA MET A 256 -18.82 -20.02 -0.05
C MET A 256 -18.51 -20.80 -1.32
N GLN A 257 -18.26 -20.11 -2.41
CA GLN A 257 -18.07 -20.71 -3.72
C GLN A 257 -16.58 -20.78 -4.10
N ASN A 258 -15.70 -20.05 -3.42
CA ASN A 258 -14.29 -19.91 -3.77
C ASN A 258 -14.09 -19.56 -5.26
N ALA A 259 -15.04 -18.83 -5.84
CA ALA A 259 -15.07 -18.45 -7.24
C ALA A 259 -15.51 -16.97 -7.35
N PRO A 260 -14.73 -16.03 -6.76
CA PRO A 260 -15.05 -14.62 -6.81
C PRO A 260 -15.13 -14.12 -8.26
N GLU A 261 -16.09 -13.25 -8.53
CA GLU A 261 -16.22 -12.60 -9.84
C GLU A 261 -15.22 -11.44 -9.94
N GLU A 262 -14.61 -11.26 -11.12
CA GLU A 262 -13.78 -10.08 -11.37
C GLU A 262 -14.65 -8.82 -11.30
N LYS A 263 -14.43 -8.01 -10.28
CA LYS A 263 -14.95 -6.65 -10.29
C LYS A 263 -14.07 -5.80 -11.19
N ALA A 264 -14.61 -5.28 -12.24
CA ALA A 264 -13.93 -4.46 -13.26
C ALA A 264 -13.16 -3.23 -12.72
N THR A 265 -13.14 -2.99 -11.40
CA THR A 265 -12.64 -1.74 -10.80
C THR A 265 -11.57 -1.92 -9.71
N GLU A 266 -11.31 -3.13 -9.20
CA GLU A 266 -10.35 -3.29 -8.10
C GLU A 266 -9.14 -4.13 -8.54
N GLY A 267 -7.99 -3.49 -8.60
CA GLY A 267 -6.73 -4.05 -9.08
C GLY A 267 -6.43 -3.68 -10.54
N ALA A 268 -7.15 -2.68 -11.10
CA ALA A 268 -6.83 -2.16 -12.43
C ALA A 268 -5.34 -1.81 -12.51
N VAL A 269 -4.61 -2.54 -13.31
CA VAL A 269 -3.23 -2.21 -13.62
C VAL A 269 -3.26 -0.98 -14.51
N LEU A 270 -2.82 0.14 -13.98
CA LEU A 270 -2.69 1.38 -14.74
C LEU A 270 -1.42 1.27 -15.59
N THR A 271 -1.60 1.11 -16.88
CA THR A 271 -0.49 1.08 -17.84
C THR A 271 -0.70 2.15 -18.91
N LEU A 272 0.41 2.66 -19.40
CA LEU A 272 0.50 3.41 -20.65
C LEU A 272 1.47 2.68 -21.54
N THR A 273 1.19 2.63 -22.82
CA THR A 273 2.16 2.12 -23.79
C THR A 273 2.97 3.28 -24.39
N ALA A 274 4.22 3.04 -24.72
CA ALA A 274 5.06 4.06 -25.34
C ALA A 274 4.46 4.64 -26.64
N PRO A 275 3.83 3.85 -27.53
CA PRO A 275 3.11 4.41 -28.69
C PRO A 275 1.95 5.34 -28.34
N GLU A 276 1.16 5.02 -27.32
CA GLU A 276 0.07 5.89 -26.85
C GLU A 276 0.59 7.23 -26.34
N VAL A 277 1.69 7.22 -25.60
CA VAL A 277 2.34 8.45 -25.12
C VAL A 277 2.91 9.25 -26.28
N ALA A 278 3.64 8.60 -27.23
CA ALA A 278 4.24 9.26 -28.39
C ALA A 278 3.21 9.88 -29.34
N ALA A 279 1.99 9.35 -29.37
CA ALA A 279 0.88 9.89 -30.17
C ALA A 279 0.24 11.16 -29.56
N ARG A 280 0.59 11.53 -28.33
CA ARG A 280 -0.01 12.68 -27.62
C ARG A 280 0.65 14.01 -27.98
N VAL A 281 0.90 14.24 -29.24
CA VAL A 281 1.45 15.50 -29.74
C VAL A 281 0.36 16.55 -29.88
N ASN A 282 0.71 17.81 -29.61
CA ASN A 282 -0.13 18.98 -29.85
C ASN A 282 0.28 19.70 -31.13
N GLY A 283 -0.29 20.86 -31.44
CA GLY A 283 0.02 21.63 -32.64
C GLY A 283 1.20 22.60 -32.50
N TYR A 284 1.84 22.68 -31.33
CA TYR A 284 2.93 23.64 -31.04
C TYR A 284 4.29 22.99 -31.24
N GLY A 285 5.24 23.74 -31.79
CA GLY A 285 6.62 23.30 -31.97
C GLY A 285 7.40 23.21 -30.65
N GLN A 286 8.61 22.66 -30.72
CA GLN A 286 9.51 22.56 -29.58
C GLN A 286 9.85 23.95 -29.05
N GLY A 287 9.58 24.21 -27.76
CA GLY A 287 9.82 25.49 -27.11
C GLY A 287 8.71 26.53 -27.31
N GLU A 288 7.74 26.30 -28.20
CA GLU A 288 6.58 27.19 -28.36
C GLU A 288 5.61 27.05 -27.20
N ILE A 289 5.22 28.19 -26.61
CA ILE A 289 4.34 28.22 -25.44
C ILE A 289 2.92 28.60 -25.88
N PRO A 290 1.91 27.74 -25.64
CA PRO A 290 0.51 28.07 -25.95
C PRO A 290 0.03 29.32 -25.24
N THR A 291 -0.80 30.13 -25.87
CA THR A 291 -1.41 31.34 -25.27
C THR A 291 -2.19 31.02 -23.97
N ALA A 292 -2.75 29.83 -23.85
CA ALA A 292 -3.45 29.38 -22.65
C ALA A 292 -2.53 29.09 -21.45
N ALA A 293 -1.24 29.02 -21.66
CA ALA A 293 -0.26 28.81 -20.60
C ALA A 293 0.05 30.11 -19.84
N ASN A 294 0.20 29.99 -18.54
CA ASN A 294 0.49 31.11 -17.65
C ASN A 294 1.65 30.87 -16.69
N ARG A 295 2.23 29.66 -16.72
CA ARG A 295 3.37 29.27 -15.89
C ARG A 295 4.30 28.31 -16.58
N LEU A 296 5.60 28.42 -16.27
CA LEU A 296 6.63 27.50 -16.72
C LEU A 296 7.32 26.86 -15.52
N THR A 297 7.32 25.53 -15.48
CA THR A 297 8.06 24.79 -14.47
C THR A 297 9.01 23.81 -15.10
N TRP A 298 10.07 23.47 -14.39
CA TRP A 298 11.09 22.56 -14.88
C TRP A 298 11.64 21.66 -13.79
N PHE A 299 12.24 20.57 -14.21
CA PHE A 299 12.83 19.58 -13.30
C PHE A 299 14.13 19.00 -13.88
N VAL A 300 15.06 18.65 -12.98
CA VAL A 300 16.27 17.94 -13.32
C VAL A 300 16.36 16.68 -12.47
N ASP A 301 16.44 15.53 -13.14
CA ASP A 301 16.77 14.24 -12.55
C ASP A 301 18.27 14.00 -12.64
N VAL A 302 18.91 13.72 -11.50
CA VAL A 302 20.38 13.68 -11.37
C VAL A 302 20.86 12.23 -11.40
N GLN A 303 21.56 11.86 -12.50
CA GLN A 303 22.21 10.57 -12.65
C GLN A 303 23.74 10.72 -12.67
N LYS A 304 24.46 9.62 -12.52
CA LYS A 304 25.93 9.61 -12.34
C LYS A 304 26.68 10.25 -13.51
N GLU A 305 26.28 9.96 -14.73
CA GLU A 305 27.00 10.36 -15.96
C GLU A 305 26.16 11.19 -16.93
N VAL A 306 24.92 11.53 -16.53
CA VAL A 306 24.00 12.34 -17.34
C VAL A 306 22.94 12.98 -16.45
N LEU A 307 22.51 14.19 -16.76
CA LEU A 307 21.34 14.84 -16.16
C LEU A 307 20.19 14.76 -17.16
N TYR A 308 19.02 14.33 -16.70
CA TYR A 308 17.78 14.42 -17.48
C TYR A 308 17.02 15.66 -17.05
N TRP A 309 16.43 16.37 -18.00
CA TRP A 309 15.65 17.54 -17.68
C TRP A 309 14.41 17.67 -18.56
N ALA A 310 13.39 18.36 -18.05
CA ALA A 310 12.19 18.72 -18.78
C ALA A 310 11.68 20.10 -18.36
N VAL A 311 11.04 20.80 -19.29
CA VAL A 311 10.33 22.07 -19.08
C VAL A 311 8.90 21.89 -19.53
N CYS A 312 7.95 22.26 -18.69
CA CYS A 312 6.52 22.19 -18.95
C CYS A 312 5.88 23.57 -18.79
N ALA A 313 4.96 23.89 -19.70
CA ALA A 313 4.02 24.98 -19.54
C ALA A 313 2.71 24.46 -18.93
N TRP A 314 2.04 25.33 -18.16
CA TRP A 314 0.81 25.00 -17.46
C TRP A 314 -0.22 26.11 -17.61
N GLY A 315 -1.48 25.69 -17.75
CA GLY A 315 -2.65 26.56 -17.82
C GLY A 315 -3.73 26.17 -16.81
N ALA A 316 -4.92 26.67 -17.01
CA ALA A 316 -6.06 26.42 -16.12
C ALA A 316 -6.35 24.91 -15.99
N GLY A 317 -6.74 24.46 -14.79
CA GLY A 317 -7.11 23.08 -14.51
C GLY A 317 -5.97 22.07 -14.63
N PHE A 318 -4.71 22.50 -14.49
CA PHE A 318 -3.52 21.66 -14.74
C PHE A 318 -3.44 21.14 -16.20
N THR A 319 -3.96 21.88 -17.16
CA THR A 319 -3.66 21.62 -18.54
C THR A 319 -2.18 21.88 -18.79
N GLY A 320 -1.46 20.90 -19.32
CA GLY A 320 -0.02 20.91 -19.42
C GLY A 320 0.49 20.66 -20.83
N TRP A 321 1.60 21.30 -21.16
CA TRP A 321 2.34 21.11 -22.40
C TRP A 321 3.81 20.86 -22.06
N VAL A 322 4.36 19.74 -22.50
CA VAL A 322 5.80 19.51 -22.45
C VAL A 322 6.42 20.36 -23.55
N LEU A 323 7.12 21.42 -23.19
CA LEU A 323 7.73 22.36 -24.15
C LEU A 323 9.04 21.83 -24.68
N ASP A 324 9.85 21.29 -23.79
CA ASP A 324 11.15 20.76 -24.15
C ASP A 324 11.64 19.76 -23.10
N TYR A 325 12.52 18.87 -23.53
CA TYR A 325 13.21 17.90 -22.66
C TYR A 325 14.50 17.44 -23.32
N GLY A 326 15.45 17.05 -22.51
CA GLY A 326 16.74 16.60 -23.00
C GLY A 326 17.62 16.03 -21.91
N THR A 327 18.91 15.96 -22.24
CA THR A 327 19.96 15.57 -21.30
C THR A 327 21.06 16.61 -21.29
N TRP A 328 21.81 16.61 -20.20
CA TRP A 328 23.10 17.31 -20.14
C TRP A 328 24.19 16.34 -19.67
N PRO A 329 25.28 16.13 -20.42
CA PRO A 329 25.52 16.65 -21.77
C PRO A 329 24.49 16.13 -22.78
N GLU A 330 24.21 16.93 -23.79
CA GLU A 330 23.31 16.53 -24.88
C GLU A 330 23.86 15.28 -25.58
N GLN A 331 23.05 14.23 -25.67
CA GLN A 331 23.44 13.00 -26.35
C GLN A 331 23.22 13.11 -27.85
N PRO A 332 24.14 12.61 -28.69
CA PRO A 332 23.94 12.59 -30.13
C PRO A 332 22.84 11.58 -30.49
N GLY A 333 21.76 12.10 -31.06
CA GLY A 333 20.59 11.33 -31.46
C GLY A 333 19.46 11.35 -30.43
N THR A 334 18.29 10.93 -30.88
CA THR A 334 17.05 10.95 -30.07
C THR A 334 16.80 9.66 -29.27
N TYR A 335 17.62 8.65 -29.50
CA TYR A 335 17.54 7.35 -28.85
C TYR A 335 18.93 6.88 -28.40
N PHE A 336 19.11 6.60 -27.13
CA PHE A 336 20.39 6.16 -26.53
C PHE A 336 20.11 5.28 -25.31
N ASP A 337 21.13 4.58 -24.85
CA ASP A 337 21.10 3.73 -23.66
C ASP A 337 21.93 4.36 -22.54
N ASP A 338 21.39 4.42 -21.33
CA ASP A 338 22.08 4.95 -20.14
C ASP A 338 23.40 4.24 -19.82
N LYS A 339 23.51 2.98 -20.18
CA LYS A 339 24.72 2.19 -19.98
C LYS A 339 25.83 2.50 -20.97
N HIS A 340 25.48 3.09 -22.12
CA HIS A 340 26.36 3.34 -23.25
C HIS A 340 26.28 4.78 -23.76
N LEU A 341 26.38 5.74 -22.84
CA LEU A 341 26.36 7.16 -23.17
C LEU A 341 27.56 7.55 -24.05
N ARG A 342 27.30 8.22 -25.15
CA ARG A 342 28.36 8.73 -26.05
C ARG A 342 29.04 9.98 -25.47
N ARG A 343 28.30 10.79 -24.70
CA ARG A 343 28.79 12.00 -24.04
C ARG A 343 28.48 11.95 -22.54
N PRO A 344 29.24 11.19 -21.74
CA PRO A 344 29.06 11.19 -20.28
C PRO A 344 29.58 12.48 -19.65
N ILE A 345 29.06 12.85 -18.49
CA ILE A 345 29.48 14.02 -17.69
C ILE A 345 31.00 13.99 -17.46
N SER A 346 31.56 12.82 -17.17
CA SER A 346 33.01 12.65 -16.90
C SER A 346 33.90 13.01 -18.07
N LYS A 347 33.38 13.12 -19.30
CA LYS A 347 34.10 13.48 -20.53
C LYS A 347 33.62 14.79 -21.15
N ALA A 348 32.71 15.50 -20.49
CA ALA A 348 32.15 16.73 -21.02
C ALA A 348 33.13 17.90 -20.91
N ALA A 349 33.14 18.75 -21.93
CA ALA A 349 34.00 19.94 -21.93
C ALA A 349 33.64 20.90 -20.77
N GLY A 350 34.68 21.37 -20.06
CA GLY A 350 34.52 22.28 -18.92
C GLY A 350 34.10 21.59 -17.63
N ILE A 351 34.23 20.27 -17.54
CA ILE A 351 34.15 19.50 -16.32
C ILE A 351 35.56 19.09 -15.89
N ASP A 352 36.08 19.75 -14.86
CA ASP A 352 37.43 19.58 -14.38
C ASP A 352 37.53 18.80 -13.05
N ALA A 353 36.37 18.66 -12.37
CA ALA A 353 36.31 17.96 -11.11
C ALA A 353 36.56 16.46 -11.27
N THR A 354 37.35 15.88 -10.38
CA THR A 354 37.70 14.46 -10.39
C THR A 354 36.68 13.61 -9.64
N SER A 355 36.06 14.17 -8.60
CA SER A 355 35.02 13.46 -7.83
C SER A 355 33.65 13.48 -8.53
N VAL A 356 32.84 12.48 -8.25
CA VAL A 356 31.48 12.38 -8.81
C VAL A 356 30.64 13.58 -8.38
N GLU A 357 30.71 13.96 -7.12
CA GLU A 357 29.97 15.08 -6.54
C GLU A 357 30.36 16.42 -7.19
N GLY A 358 31.66 16.64 -7.38
CA GLY A 358 32.17 17.84 -8.04
C GLY A 358 31.73 17.93 -9.49
N ARG A 359 31.81 16.80 -10.24
CA ARG A 359 31.33 16.71 -11.62
C ARG A 359 29.83 16.99 -11.72
N THR A 360 29.03 16.40 -10.82
CA THR A 360 27.58 16.64 -10.75
C THR A 360 27.28 18.12 -10.51
N LYS A 361 27.99 18.78 -9.58
CA LYS A 361 27.84 20.22 -9.34
C LYS A 361 28.13 21.04 -10.59
N GLN A 362 29.30 20.81 -11.23
CA GLN A 362 29.68 21.52 -12.44
C GLN A 362 28.70 21.29 -13.59
N ALA A 363 28.21 20.05 -13.76
CA ALA A 363 27.20 19.72 -14.75
C ALA A 363 25.90 20.49 -14.53
N LEU A 364 25.40 20.53 -13.28
CA LEU A 364 24.21 21.31 -12.90
C LEU A 364 24.41 22.82 -13.18
N GLU A 365 25.57 23.38 -12.84
CA GLU A 365 25.86 24.80 -13.10
C GLU A 365 25.84 25.13 -14.60
N ARG A 366 26.32 24.22 -15.45
CA ARG A 366 26.25 24.37 -16.91
C ARG A 366 24.83 24.30 -17.42
N LEU A 367 24.08 23.27 -17.02
CA LEU A 367 22.67 23.13 -17.40
C LEU A 367 21.84 24.35 -16.95
N PHE A 368 22.04 24.84 -15.73
CA PHE A 368 21.31 26.01 -15.24
C PHE A 368 21.66 27.28 -16.02
N ALA A 369 22.90 27.44 -16.43
CA ALA A 369 23.30 28.57 -17.29
C ALA A 369 22.62 28.48 -18.67
N GLU A 370 22.53 27.27 -19.26
CA GLU A 370 21.86 27.06 -20.55
C GLU A 370 20.35 27.32 -20.45
N LEU A 371 19.68 26.80 -19.41
CA LEU A 371 18.24 27.03 -19.19
C LEU A 371 17.92 28.50 -18.88
N ALA A 372 18.78 29.20 -18.15
CA ALA A 372 18.62 30.61 -17.83
C ALA A 372 18.84 31.54 -19.04
N ALA A 373 19.65 31.11 -20.01
CA ALA A 373 19.95 31.86 -21.23
C ALA A 373 18.89 31.68 -22.33
N ARG A 374 18.00 30.68 -22.18
CA ARG A 374 16.95 30.45 -23.16
C ARG A 374 15.84 31.49 -23.05
N GLU A 375 15.41 31.99 -24.20
CA GLU A 375 14.21 32.79 -24.33
C GLU A 375 12.98 31.89 -24.45
N TRP A 376 11.96 32.16 -23.66
CA TRP A 376 10.71 31.44 -23.63
C TRP A 376 9.59 32.39 -24.05
N GLN A 377 9.19 32.30 -25.32
CA GLN A 377 8.19 33.19 -25.87
C GLN A 377 6.87 32.46 -26.07
N ARG A 378 5.80 33.08 -25.62
CA ARG A 378 4.44 32.61 -25.81
C ARG A 378 3.98 32.97 -27.24
N ASP A 379 3.06 32.17 -27.78
CA ASP A 379 2.54 32.27 -29.16
C ASP A 379 2.00 33.67 -29.53
N ASP A 380 1.55 34.43 -28.51
CA ASP A 380 1.13 35.84 -28.66
C ASP A 380 2.28 36.86 -28.51
N GLY A 381 3.51 36.42 -28.49
CA GLY A 381 4.71 37.27 -28.39
C GLY A 381 5.10 37.70 -27.00
N VAL A 382 4.44 37.22 -25.96
CA VAL A 382 4.77 37.56 -24.56
C VAL A 382 5.96 36.70 -24.09
N ASP A 383 7.00 37.35 -23.60
CA ASP A 383 8.14 36.70 -22.96
C ASP A 383 7.76 36.13 -21.59
N MET A 384 8.07 34.86 -21.36
CA MET A 384 7.81 34.18 -20.10
C MET A 384 9.11 33.76 -19.42
N GLY A 385 9.16 33.90 -18.10
CA GLY A 385 10.28 33.37 -17.29
C GLY A 385 9.97 31.99 -16.72
N LEU A 386 11.01 31.27 -16.37
CA LEU A 386 10.89 30.02 -15.62
C LEU A 386 10.45 30.31 -14.18
N ASP A 387 9.23 29.90 -13.81
CA ASP A 387 8.60 30.21 -12.51
C ASP A 387 9.19 29.45 -11.34
N LEU A 388 9.41 28.15 -11.51
CA LEU A 388 9.98 27.30 -10.46
C LEU A 388 10.63 26.05 -11.05
N GLY A 389 11.85 25.78 -10.63
CA GLY A 389 12.55 24.53 -10.91
C GLY A 389 12.74 23.66 -9.68
N LEU A 390 12.64 22.37 -9.84
CA LEU A 390 13.03 21.40 -8.82
C LEU A 390 14.18 20.53 -9.34
N VAL A 391 15.07 20.12 -8.44
CA VAL A 391 16.23 19.28 -8.77
C VAL A 391 16.26 18.10 -7.84
N ASP A 392 16.36 16.90 -8.40
CA ASP A 392 16.49 15.70 -7.58
C ASP A 392 17.74 15.73 -6.71
N ALA A 393 17.57 15.42 -5.43
CA ALA A 393 18.60 15.37 -4.42
C ALA A 393 18.59 14.07 -3.60
N ASN A 394 17.97 13.01 -4.15
CA ASN A 394 17.83 11.73 -3.45
C ASN A 394 19.13 10.92 -3.40
N TRP A 395 20.07 11.17 -4.31
CA TRP A 395 21.33 10.47 -4.32
C TRP A 395 22.27 11.02 -3.24
N GLY A 396 22.39 10.28 -2.11
CA GLY A 396 23.01 10.74 -0.87
C GLY A 396 24.42 11.32 -0.99
N GLU A 397 25.27 10.78 -1.86
CA GLU A 397 26.64 11.26 -2.10
C GLU A 397 26.64 12.68 -2.68
N THR A 398 25.74 13.00 -3.59
CA THR A 398 25.69 14.29 -4.30
C THR A 398 24.77 15.33 -3.66
N THR A 399 23.93 14.96 -2.69
CA THR A 399 22.89 15.81 -2.09
C THR A 399 23.41 17.21 -1.70
N THR A 400 24.55 17.28 -1.01
CA THR A 400 25.12 18.55 -0.57
C THR A 400 25.51 19.45 -1.75
N HIS A 401 26.06 18.85 -2.81
CA HIS A 401 26.51 19.55 -4.02
C HIS A 401 25.34 20.03 -4.87
N VAL A 402 24.25 19.25 -4.95
CA VAL A 402 22.98 19.68 -5.55
C VAL A 402 22.43 20.90 -4.82
N TYR A 403 22.40 20.89 -3.49
CA TYR A 403 21.94 22.04 -2.68
C TYR A 403 22.81 23.27 -2.90
N GLN A 404 24.12 23.09 -3.03
CA GLN A 404 25.06 24.17 -3.32
C GLN A 404 24.82 24.74 -4.72
N ALA A 405 24.72 23.89 -5.75
CA ALA A 405 24.45 24.31 -7.13
C ALA A 405 23.13 25.09 -7.24
N CYS A 406 22.05 24.62 -6.62
CA CYS A 406 20.76 25.33 -6.58
C CYS A 406 20.86 26.72 -5.96
N ARG A 407 21.59 26.85 -4.84
CA ARG A 407 21.78 28.13 -4.15
C ARG A 407 22.61 29.10 -4.98
N GLU A 408 23.65 28.63 -5.63
CA GLU A 408 24.54 29.45 -6.48
C GLU A 408 23.82 29.89 -7.75
N ALA A 409 23.06 29.00 -8.40
CA ALA A 409 22.25 29.32 -9.57
C ALA A 409 21.15 30.38 -9.26
N ALA A 410 20.47 30.25 -8.13
CA ALA A 410 19.49 31.23 -7.68
C ALA A 410 20.09 32.63 -7.53
N LYS A 411 21.33 32.72 -7.03
CA LYS A 411 22.04 34.00 -6.88
C LYS A 411 22.56 34.53 -8.21
N LYS A 412 23.11 33.65 -9.05
CA LYS A 412 23.82 34.03 -10.27
C LYS A 412 22.87 34.36 -11.42
N PHE A 413 21.80 33.59 -11.56
CA PHE A 413 20.88 33.66 -12.70
C PHE A 413 19.47 34.16 -12.32
N GLY A 414 19.19 34.39 -11.04
CA GLY A 414 17.85 34.76 -10.57
C GLY A 414 16.82 33.63 -10.67
N LEU A 415 17.24 32.39 -10.92
CA LEU A 415 16.35 31.25 -11.05
C LEU A 415 15.69 30.90 -9.70
N LYS A 416 14.37 30.73 -9.72
CA LYS A 416 13.67 30.12 -8.58
C LYS A 416 13.83 28.61 -8.66
N ILE A 417 14.71 28.06 -7.83
CA ILE A 417 15.12 26.66 -7.87
C ILE A 417 15.19 26.07 -6.48
N VAL A 418 14.65 24.88 -6.30
CA VAL A 418 14.55 24.19 -5.00
C VAL A 418 15.02 22.75 -5.14
N PRO A 419 15.95 22.28 -4.27
CA PRO A 419 16.26 20.85 -4.18
C PRO A 419 15.01 20.06 -3.77
N SER A 420 14.86 18.84 -4.30
CA SER A 420 13.68 18.04 -4.07
C SER A 420 14.00 16.60 -3.70
N HIS A 421 13.12 16.00 -2.91
CA HIS A 421 13.13 14.59 -2.55
C HIS A 421 11.79 13.96 -2.92
N GLY A 422 11.74 13.28 -4.06
CA GLY A 422 10.62 12.42 -4.42
C GLY A 422 10.73 11.11 -3.65
N LEU A 423 9.77 10.81 -2.79
CA LEU A 423 9.77 9.60 -1.98
C LEU A 423 8.53 8.75 -2.31
N PRO A 424 8.68 7.43 -2.47
CA PRO A 424 7.54 6.54 -2.59
C PRO A 424 6.85 6.41 -1.21
N PHE A 425 5.57 6.81 -1.12
CA PHE A 425 4.76 6.58 0.06
C PHE A 425 3.97 5.30 -0.13
N GLY A 426 4.21 4.30 0.73
CA GLY A 426 3.45 3.06 0.71
C GLY A 426 2.04 3.23 1.31
N PRO A 427 1.16 2.21 1.14
CA PRO A 427 -0.25 2.28 1.57
C PRO A 427 -0.46 2.55 3.06
N ALA A 428 0.49 2.16 3.90
CA ALA A 428 0.43 2.38 5.34
C ALA A 428 0.74 3.83 5.76
N LYS A 429 1.41 4.62 4.90
CA LYS A 429 1.87 5.97 5.22
C LYS A 429 0.76 6.99 5.00
N CYS A 430 0.58 7.89 5.98
CA CYS A 430 -0.37 9.00 5.87
C CYS A 430 -0.01 9.90 4.67
N PRO A 431 -0.95 10.23 3.77
CA PRO A 431 -0.73 11.19 2.70
C PRO A 431 -0.32 12.56 3.23
N ILE A 432 0.56 13.28 2.52
CA ILE A 432 1.02 14.62 2.93
C ILE A 432 -0.16 15.61 3.00
N SER A 433 -1.12 15.49 2.10
CA SER A 433 -2.34 16.30 2.07
C SER A 433 -3.17 16.20 3.36
N ARG A 434 -3.04 15.10 4.12
CA ARG A 434 -3.71 14.87 5.40
C ARG A 434 -2.88 15.22 6.63
N TYR A 435 -1.69 15.78 6.46
CA TYR A 435 -0.84 16.15 7.60
C TYR A 435 -1.48 17.30 8.39
N GLU A 436 -1.58 17.11 9.71
CA GLU A 436 -2.09 18.13 10.62
C GLU A 436 -1.11 19.32 10.71
N ARG A 437 -1.58 20.53 10.40
CA ARG A 437 -0.78 21.76 10.51
C ARG A 437 -0.23 21.99 11.92
N LYS A 438 -0.99 21.62 12.96
CA LYS A 438 -0.57 21.76 14.36
C LYS A 438 0.67 20.93 14.69
N LYS A 439 0.77 19.71 14.14
CA LYS A 439 1.93 18.81 14.34
C LYS A 439 3.12 19.18 13.46
N ASN A 440 2.90 19.91 12.38
CA ASN A 440 3.91 20.34 11.40
C ASN A 440 4.13 21.84 11.42
N LYS A 441 4.22 22.42 12.61
CA LYS A 441 4.38 23.88 12.80
C LYS A 441 5.62 24.40 12.07
N GLY A 442 5.42 25.40 11.20
CA GLY A 442 6.46 26.01 10.38
C GLY A 442 6.75 25.29 9.06
N ALA A 443 6.13 24.13 8.78
CA ALA A 443 6.13 23.53 7.45
C ALA A 443 5.09 24.21 6.56
N GLN A 444 5.38 24.25 5.25
CA GLN A 444 4.38 24.57 4.23
C GLN A 444 3.90 23.26 3.62
N LEU A 445 2.60 23.01 3.70
CA LEU A 445 1.96 21.80 3.19
C LEU A 445 1.13 22.15 1.94
N GLY A 446 1.26 21.34 0.91
CA GLY A 446 0.48 21.41 -0.31
C GLY A 446 -0.12 20.07 -0.69
N ASP A 447 -0.60 19.97 -1.93
CA ASP A 447 -1.15 18.73 -2.46
C ASP A 447 0.00 17.75 -2.73
N GLU A 448 0.13 16.76 -1.83
CA GLU A 448 1.16 15.70 -1.83
C GLU A 448 2.62 16.20 -1.87
N TRP A 449 2.87 17.42 -1.36
CA TRP A 449 4.21 17.96 -1.14
C TRP A 449 4.30 18.75 0.17
N MET A 450 5.52 18.83 0.70
CA MET A 450 5.83 19.54 1.93
C MET A 450 7.19 20.24 1.82
N LEU A 451 7.25 21.52 2.24
CA LEU A 451 8.49 22.19 2.59
C LEU A 451 8.68 22.08 4.10
N PRO A 452 9.70 21.37 4.58
CA PRO A 452 9.97 21.25 6.02
C PRO A 452 10.21 22.61 6.68
N PRO A 453 10.03 22.74 8.02
CA PRO A 453 10.32 23.97 8.73
C PRO A 453 11.78 24.39 8.55
N ALA A 454 12.03 25.69 8.41
CA ALA A 454 13.36 26.23 8.12
C ALA A 454 14.44 25.77 9.12
N HIS A 455 14.09 25.62 10.40
CA HIS A 455 15.02 25.14 11.44
C HIS A 455 15.46 23.67 11.28
N ARG A 456 14.74 22.88 10.48
CA ARG A 456 15.09 21.49 10.14
C ARG A 456 15.90 21.39 8.84
N CYS A 457 16.04 22.50 8.12
CA CYS A 457 16.79 22.56 6.87
C CYS A 457 18.20 23.10 7.15
N ARG A 458 19.25 22.35 6.84
CA ARG A 458 20.64 22.77 6.97
C ARG A 458 21.01 23.80 5.87
N GLY A 459 20.46 25.02 5.98
CA GLY A 459 20.82 26.15 5.13
C GLY A 459 20.04 26.34 3.83
N VAL A 460 19.42 25.32 3.24
CA VAL A 460 18.60 25.42 2.04
C VAL A 460 17.28 24.69 2.27
N ARG A 461 16.14 25.36 2.03
CA ARG A 461 14.83 24.69 2.05
C ARG A 461 14.75 23.76 0.87
N HIS A 462 14.25 22.57 1.11
CA HIS A 462 13.98 21.56 0.09
C HIS A 462 12.51 21.14 0.13
N VAL A 463 12.01 20.61 -0.96
CA VAL A 463 10.66 20.04 -1.01
C VAL A 463 10.74 18.52 -0.88
N VAL A 464 9.82 17.96 -0.12
CA VAL A 464 9.55 16.51 -0.09
C VAL A 464 8.19 16.28 -0.72
N PHE A 465 8.06 15.36 -1.65
CA PHE A 465 6.79 15.04 -2.28
C PHE A 465 6.58 13.54 -2.44
N ASP A 466 5.31 13.12 -2.50
CA ASP A 466 4.94 11.73 -2.76
C ASP A 466 5.04 11.45 -4.27
N ALA A 467 6.12 10.75 -4.66
CA ALA A 467 6.40 10.40 -6.05
C ALA A 467 5.30 9.50 -6.63
N GLY A 468 4.77 8.54 -5.86
CA GLY A 468 3.74 7.62 -6.34
C GLY A 468 2.43 8.33 -6.68
N ARG A 469 1.98 9.25 -5.81
CA ARG A 469 0.78 10.06 -6.08
C ARG A 469 0.99 11.04 -7.23
N ARG A 470 2.19 11.59 -7.42
CA ARG A 470 2.51 12.43 -8.59
C ARG A 470 2.53 11.64 -9.89
N LYS A 471 3.04 10.41 -9.89
CA LYS A 471 2.95 9.50 -11.04
C LYS A 471 1.49 9.17 -11.38
N SER A 472 0.65 8.91 -10.36
CA SER A 472 -0.80 8.71 -10.55
C SER A 472 -1.49 9.94 -11.11
N PHE A 473 -1.08 11.13 -10.67
CA PHE A 473 -1.56 12.40 -11.22
C PHE A 473 -1.18 12.54 -12.69
N LEU A 474 0.08 12.32 -13.04
CA LEU A 474 0.55 12.38 -14.43
C LEU A 474 -0.14 11.36 -15.33
N TRP A 475 -0.31 10.14 -14.87
CA TRP A 475 -1.01 9.11 -15.62
C TRP A 475 -2.41 9.58 -16.03
N ARG A 476 -3.16 10.19 -15.10
CA ARG A 476 -4.48 10.77 -15.40
C ARG A 476 -4.39 11.89 -16.43
N ARG A 477 -3.34 12.74 -16.39
CA ARG A 477 -3.14 13.83 -17.38
C ARG A 477 -2.78 13.27 -18.75
N LEU A 478 -1.98 12.22 -18.78
CA LEU A 478 -1.61 11.51 -20.00
C LEU A 478 -2.75 10.66 -20.59
N THR A 479 -3.74 10.27 -19.82
CA THR A 479 -4.93 9.53 -20.29
C THR A 479 -6.12 10.45 -20.63
N THR A 480 -6.14 11.69 -20.14
CA THR A 480 -7.15 12.70 -20.52
C THR A 480 -7.01 13.01 -22.02
N PRO A 481 -8.08 13.03 -22.83
CA PRO A 481 -8.00 13.32 -24.26
C PRO A 481 -7.21 14.60 -24.54
N ALA A 482 -6.41 14.61 -25.60
CA ALA A 482 -5.62 15.79 -25.97
C ALA A 482 -6.57 16.94 -26.36
N GLY A 483 -6.32 18.13 -25.78
CA GLY A 483 -7.18 19.31 -25.95
C GLY A 483 -8.23 19.50 -24.84
N ASP A 484 -8.54 18.46 -24.08
CA ASP A 484 -9.44 18.60 -22.93
C ASP A 484 -8.73 19.30 -21.74
N PRO A 485 -9.46 20.03 -20.92
CA PRO A 485 -8.90 20.64 -19.71
C PRO A 485 -8.22 19.61 -18.82
N GLY A 486 -6.99 19.90 -18.44
CA GLY A 486 -6.18 19.01 -17.62
C GLY A 486 -5.47 17.89 -18.36
N SER A 487 -5.46 17.87 -19.70
CA SER A 487 -4.60 16.98 -20.48
C SER A 487 -3.13 17.41 -20.41
N LEU A 488 -2.20 16.45 -20.55
CA LEU A 488 -0.78 16.69 -20.75
C LEU A 488 -0.39 16.21 -22.15
N THR A 489 0.24 17.08 -22.95
CA THR A 489 0.61 16.82 -24.34
C THR A 489 2.08 17.12 -24.59
N LEU A 490 2.65 16.52 -25.64
CA LEU A 490 4.02 16.72 -26.11
C LEU A 490 4.02 17.74 -27.25
N PHE A 491 5.12 18.45 -27.46
CA PHE A 491 5.28 19.35 -28.60
C PHE A 491 5.21 18.58 -29.93
N HIS A 492 4.88 19.28 -31.00
CA HIS A 492 4.78 18.70 -32.36
C HIS A 492 6.15 18.22 -32.85
N ALA A 493 6.29 16.91 -33.03
CA ALA A 493 7.45 16.27 -33.60
C ALA A 493 7.09 14.86 -34.11
N PRO A 494 7.90 14.27 -35.01
CA PRO A 494 7.72 12.87 -35.36
C PRO A 494 7.79 11.92 -34.17
N ALA A 495 7.03 10.83 -34.17
CA ALA A 495 6.99 9.85 -33.06
C ALA A 495 8.37 9.32 -32.67
N SER A 496 9.31 9.22 -33.62
CA SER A 496 10.70 8.83 -33.37
C SER A 496 11.44 9.80 -32.43
N ARG A 497 11.09 11.10 -32.44
CA ARG A 497 11.66 12.10 -31.52
C ARG A 497 11.25 11.82 -30.06
N HIS A 498 10.01 11.39 -29.85
CA HIS A 498 9.44 11.13 -28.53
C HIS A 498 9.61 9.69 -28.05
N ARG A 499 10.20 8.80 -28.87
CA ARG A 499 10.24 7.38 -28.59
C ARG A 499 10.86 7.07 -27.21
N LEU A 500 12.07 7.55 -26.94
CA LEU A 500 12.78 7.27 -25.68
C LEU A 500 12.07 7.91 -24.49
N LEU A 501 11.59 9.15 -24.60
CA LEU A 501 10.75 9.78 -23.58
C LEU A 501 9.53 8.92 -23.29
N SER A 502 8.84 8.46 -24.31
CA SER A 502 7.61 7.66 -24.16
C SER A 502 7.87 6.30 -23.50
N GLU A 503 9.00 5.67 -23.80
CA GLU A 503 9.45 4.45 -23.13
C GLU A 503 9.71 4.71 -21.64
N HIS A 504 10.34 5.84 -21.25
CA HIS A 504 10.51 6.24 -19.85
C HIS A 504 9.18 6.50 -19.14
N LEU A 505 8.21 7.12 -19.82
CA LEU A 505 6.89 7.40 -19.24
C LEU A 505 6.04 6.13 -19.07
N ALA A 506 6.27 5.13 -19.92
CA ALA A 506 5.58 3.83 -19.88
C ALA A 506 6.32 2.76 -19.05
N SER A 507 7.47 3.09 -18.45
CA SER A 507 8.36 2.13 -17.78
C SER A 507 7.82 1.59 -16.45
N GLU A 508 6.84 2.26 -15.85
CA GLU A 508 6.24 1.84 -14.57
C GLU A 508 4.81 1.37 -14.75
N LYS A 509 4.44 0.36 -13.97
CA LYS A 509 3.06 -0.13 -13.85
C LYS A 509 2.48 0.31 -12.52
N GLY A 510 1.28 0.90 -12.57
CA GLY A 510 0.54 1.28 -11.40
C GLY A 510 -0.46 0.20 -10.98
N VAL A 511 -0.41 -0.24 -9.74
CA VAL A 511 -1.37 -1.19 -9.17
C VAL A 511 -2.16 -0.48 -8.08
N GLN A 512 -3.48 -0.52 -8.17
CA GLN A 512 -4.32 0.04 -7.12
C GLN A 512 -4.32 -0.85 -5.89
N VAL A 513 -4.06 -0.26 -4.74
CA VAL A 513 -4.04 -0.94 -3.45
C VAL A 513 -4.84 -0.16 -2.41
N SER A 514 -5.54 -0.87 -1.55
CA SER A 514 -6.25 -0.27 -0.41
C SER A 514 -5.34 -0.13 0.79
N GLY A 515 -5.41 0.99 1.48
CA GLY A 515 -4.65 1.27 2.70
C GLY A 515 -5.52 1.89 3.80
N PRO A 516 -4.96 2.12 5.01
CA PRO A 516 -5.68 2.77 6.11
C PRO A 516 -6.18 4.17 5.76
N TRP A 517 -5.61 4.77 4.72
CA TRP A 517 -5.88 6.14 4.27
C TRP A 517 -6.71 6.20 3.00
N GLY A 518 -7.27 5.08 2.57
CA GLY A 518 -8.03 4.92 1.34
C GLY A 518 -7.23 4.22 0.23
N GLU A 519 -7.77 4.24 -0.96
CA GLU A 519 -7.12 3.67 -2.14
C GLU A 519 -5.97 4.54 -2.63
N MET A 520 -4.91 3.89 -3.08
CA MET A 520 -3.79 4.53 -3.74
C MET A 520 -3.21 3.62 -4.82
N THR A 521 -2.47 4.20 -5.75
CA THR A 521 -1.73 3.44 -6.74
C THR A 521 -0.27 3.29 -6.29
N VAL A 522 0.21 2.07 -6.24
CA VAL A 522 1.65 1.76 -6.07
C VAL A 522 2.25 1.57 -7.45
N TRP A 523 3.28 2.35 -7.75
CA TRP A 523 4.00 2.31 -9.01
C TRP A 523 5.25 1.45 -8.87
N THR A 524 5.45 0.54 -9.80
CA THR A 524 6.60 -0.38 -9.82
C THR A 524 7.30 -0.27 -11.15
N LEU A 525 8.60 0.06 -11.11
CA LEU A 525 9.47 0.13 -12.27
C LEU A 525 9.69 -1.28 -12.83
N GLN A 526 9.53 -1.43 -14.14
CA GLN A 526 9.81 -2.69 -14.81
C GLN A 526 11.33 -2.94 -14.88
N PRO A 527 11.79 -4.18 -14.64
CA PRO A 527 13.21 -4.48 -14.63
C PRO A 527 13.93 -4.04 -15.92
N GLY A 528 15.03 -3.33 -15.75
CA GLY A 528 15.87 -2.87 -16.86
C GLY A 528 15.33 -1.69 -17.67
N GLN A 529 14.22 -1.08 -17.26
CA GLN A 529 13.64 0.10 -17.91
C GLN A 529 14.05 1.38 -17.14
N PRO A 530 14.54 2.43 -17.80
CA PRO A 530 14.75 3.74 -17.18
C PRO A 530 13.43 4.53 -17.08
N ASN A 531 13.29 5.38 -16.03
CA ASN A 531 12.09 6.20 -15.79
C ASN A 531 12.40 7.72 -15.65
N HIS A 532 13.61 8.16 -15.96
CA HIS A 532 14.11 9.50 -15.62
C HIS A 532 13.20 10.65 -16.06
N TRP A 533 12.64 10.60 -17.29
CA TRP A 533 11.70 11.65 -17.73
C TRP A 533 10.31 11.53 -17.07
N LEU A 534 9.90 10.34 -16.61
CA LEU A 534 8.70 10.22 -15.77
C LEU A 534 8.90 10.98 -14.45
N ASP A 535 10.09 10.85 -13.85
CA ASP A 535 10.45 11.58 -12.64
C ASP A 535 10.58 13.09 -12.92
N CYS A 536 11.13 13.51 -14.07
CA CYS A 536 11.16 14.90 -14.50
C CYS A 536 9.75 15.51 -14.60
N LEU A 537 8.83 14.86 -15.30
CA LEU A 537 7.45 15.37 -15.44
C LEU A 537 6.69 15.36 -14.10
N SER A 538 6.96 14.36 -13.24
CA SER A 538 6.42 14.33 -11.87
C SER A 538 6.89 15.53 -11.04
N GLY A 539 8.15 15.89 -11.21
CA GLY A 539 8.74 17.07 -10.59
C GLY A 539 8.17 18.39 -11.14
N CYS A 540 8.01 18.52 -12.47
CA CYS A 540 7.36 19.67 -13.10
C CYS A 540 5.92 19.88 -12.58
N ALA A 541 5.12 18.81 -12.48
CA ALA A 541 3.77 18.87 -11.92
C ALA A 541 3.76 19.21 -10.42
N THR A 542 4.78 18.78 -9.68
CA THR A 542 4.95 19.17 -8.28
C THR A 542 5.26 20.66 -8.16
N ALA A 543 6.17 21.18 -8.99
CA ALA A 543 6.51 22.61 -9.05
C ALA A 543 5.27 23.45 -9.40
N GLU A 544 4.45 23.03 -10.35
CA GLU A 544 3.19 23.72 -10.68
C GLU A 544 2.22 23.73 -9.49
N SER A 545 2.07 22.62 -8.78
CA SER A 545 1.28 22.60 -7.54
C SER A 545 1.82 23.56 -6.47
N MET A 546 3.15 23.72 -6.37
CA MET A 546 3.79 24.66 -5.46
C MET A 546 3.54 26.11 -5.85
N CYS A 547 3.41 26.40 -7.13
CA CYS A 547 3.05 27.69 -7.69
C CYS A 547 1.55 28.00 -7.58
N GLY A 548 0.74 27.07 -7.08
CA GLY A 548 -0.70 27.26 -6.85
C GLY A 548 -1.59 26.66 -7.94
N GLY A 549 -1.08 25.81 -8.82
CA GLY A 549 -1.88 25.04 -9.77
C GLY A 549 -2.93 24.19 -9.05
N ARG A 550 -4.18 24.20 -9.56
CA ARG A 550 -5.33 23.48 -9.00
C ARG A 550 -6.11 22.80 -10.11
N LEU A 551 -6.68 21.63 -9.81
CA LEU A 551 -7.67 21.01 -10.69
C LEU A 551 -8.97 21.81 -10.70
N ALA A 552 -9.66 21.85 -11.84
CA ALA A 552 -10.91 22.58 -12.00
C ALA A 552 -12.04 22.08 -11.08
N ASP A 553 -12.02 20.78 -10.72
CA ASP A 553 -13.06 20.09 -9.95
C ASP A 553 -12.67 19.76 -8.49
N GLY A 554 -11.64 20.41 -7.96
CA GLY A 554 -11.32 20.29 -6.53
C GLY A 554 -12.35 21.03 -5.66
N PRO A 555 -12.74 20.50 -4.47
CA PRO A 555 -13.63 21.24 -3.58
C PRO A 555 -13.07 22.63 -3.35
N LEU A 556 -13.89 23.66 -3.61
CA LEU A 556 -13.59 25.07 -3.38
C LEU A 556 -13.37 25.32 -1.87
N THR A 557 -12.19 25.00 -1.37
CA THR A 557 -11.74 25.61 -0.12
C THR A 557 -11.37 27.04 -0.47
N ALA A 558 -12.25 27.97 -0.12
CA ALA A 558 -12.03 29.40 -0.29
C ALA A 558 -10.64 29.80 0.20
N PRO A 559 -9.90 30.63 -0.55
CA PRO A 559 -8.64 31.19 -0.07
C PRO A 559 -8.96 31.99 1.17
N GLY A 560 -8.25 31.74 2.27
CA GLY A 560 -8.33 32.55 3.46
C GLY A 560 -8.01 33.99 3.08
N THR A 561 -9.04 34.80 2.96
CA THR A 561 -8.95 36.24 2.86
C THR A 561 -8.21 36.74 4.11
N SER A 562 -7.04 37.29 3.91
CA SER A 562 -6.38 38.16 4.86
C SER A 562 -7.32 39.34 5.10
N GLN A 563 -8.13 39.25 6.14
CA GLN A 563 -8.88 40.44 6.62
C GLN A 563 -7.88 41.45 7.16
N THR A 564 -7.62 42.43 6.34
CA THR A 564 -7.12 43.74 6.78
C THR A 564 -8.13 44.30 7.77
N ARG A 565 -7.71 44.44 9.02
CA ARG A 565 -8.49 45.08 10.06
C ARG A 565 -8.73 46.55 9.67
N GLN A 566 -9.91 46.88 9.14
CA GLN A 566 -10.43 48.22 9.20
C GLN A 566 -11.13 48.43 10.55
N THR A 567 -10.53 49.30 11.34
CA THR A 567 -11.12 49.90 12.54
C THR A 567 -12.25 50.85 12.13
N GLY A 568 -13.48 50.47 12.43
CA GLY A 568 -14.66 51.32 12.31
C GLY A 568 -15.54 51.10 13.54
N GLN A 569 -15.51 52.08 14.43
CA GLN A 569 -16.37 52.16 15.62
C GLN A 569 -17.84 52.31 15.21
N THR A 570 -18.72 51.50 15.78
CA THR A 570 -20.06 51.99 16.17
C THR A 570 -20.54 51.20 17.39
N ARG A 571 -20.78 51.97 18.42
CA ARG A 571 -21.21 51.64 19.78
C ARG A 571 -22.73 51.45 19.75
N GLN A 572 -23.24 50.29 20.13
CA GLN A 572 -24.61 50.17 20.62
C GLN A 572 -24.66 49.35 21.89
N THR A 573 -25.09 50.05 22.92
CA THR A 573 -25.40 49.61 24.28
C THR A 573 -26.60 48.66 24.31
N ARG A 574 -26.46 47.55 25.03
CA ARG A 574 -27.59 46.87 25.70
C ARG A 574 -27.16 46.27 27.02
N GLN A 575 -27.96 46.59 28.05
CA GLN A 575 -27.85 46.26 29.46
C GLN A 575 -28.02 44.74 29.76
N PRO A 576 -27.50 44.28 30.89
CA PRO A 576 -27.62 42.88 31.35
C PRO A 576 -28.84 42.68 32.28
N PRO A 577 -29.33 41.47 32.45
CA PRO A 577 -30.12 41.11 33.64
C PRO A 577 -29.30 40.33 34.66
N ALA A 578 -29.70 40.56 35.91
CA ALA A 578 -29.12 40.21 37.18
C ALA A 578 -29.06 38.69 37.50
N GLY A 579 -28.08 38.27 38.14
CA GLY A 579 -27.85 37.78 39.47
C GLY A 579 -28.48 36.45 39.89
N THR A 580 -27.64 35.50 40.26
CA THR A 580 -27.86 34.70 41.46
C THR A 580 -26.54 34.20 42.04
N GLN A 581 -26.51 34.16 43.34
CA GLN A 581 -25.41 34.10 44.29
C GLN A 581 -24.64 32.76 44.38
N LYS A 582 -23.40 32.90 44.80
CA LYS A 582 -22.54 31.86 45.41
C LYS A 582 -23.15 31.27 46.69
N PRO A 583 -22.60 30.11 47.15
CA PRO A 583 -21.82 30.24 48.37
C PRO A 583 -20.40 29.63 48.31
N ALA A 584 -19.62 30.13 49.24
CA ALA A 584 -18.21 29.93 49.44
C ALA A 584 -17.91 28.84 50.48
N ALA A 585 -16.62 28.58 50.61
CA ALA A 585 -15.85 27.95 51.71
C ALA A 585 -15.63 26.44 51.55
N THR A 586 -14.48 25.84 51.77
CA THR A 586 -13.44 26.11 52.76
C THR A 586 -12.14 25.42 52.36
N ALA A 587 -11.04 26.01 52.76
CA ALA A 587 -9.69 25.51 52.64
C ALA A 587 -9.40 24.38 53.67
N ALA A 588 -8.57 23.42 53.31
CA ALA A 588 -7.73 22.71 54.28
C ALA A 588 -6.43 22.25 53.58
N ASN A 589 -5.40 22.74 54.15
CA ASN A 589 -3.99 22.56 53.99
C ASN A 589 -3.55 21.18 54.56
N ARG A 590 -2.67 20.43 53.88
CA ARG A 590 -1.58 19.66 54.49
C ARG A 590 -0.74 18.98 53.39
N GLY A 591 0.51 19.35 53.47
CA GLY A 591 1.65 18.89 52.79
C GLY A 591 2.13 17.50 53.21
N SER A 592 2.93 16.94 52.33
CA SER A 592 4.09 16.11 52.68
C SER A 592 5.01 15.88 51.47
N GLN A 593 6.27 15.90 51.81
CA GLN A 593 7.47 15.88 50.97
C GLN A 593 7.75 14.52 50.32
N GLY A 594 8.36 14.56 49.10
CA GLY A 594 9.48 13.83 48.61
C GLY A 594 9.38 12.34 48.29
N PRO A 595 10.33 11.73 47.54
CA PRO A 595 11.64 12.23 47.15
C PRO A 595 11.97 12.08 45.62
N ARG A 596 13.02 12.77 45.27
CA ARG A 596 13.75 12.72 43.99
C ARG A 596 14.24 11.31 43.65
N ARG A 597 14.13 10.91 42.38
CA ARG A 597 14.99 9.88 41.79
C ARG A 597 15.55 10.30 40.45
N ALA A 598 16.80 9.95 40.31
CA ALA A 598 17.84 10.32 39.40
C ALA A 598 17.62 10.00 37.90
N ALA A 599 18.33 10.77 37.10
CA ALA A 599 18.59 10.58 35.69
C ALA A 599 19.41 9.28 35.40
N ARG A 600 19.04 8.58 34.35
CA ARG A 600 19.90 7.69 33.55
C ARG A 600 19.39 7.83 32.12
N GLY A 601 20.13 8.29 31.15
CA GLY A 601 21.29 7.71 30.57
C GLY A 601 20.87 7.33 29.15
N ARG A 602 21.17 8.21 28.14
CA ARG A 602 21.05 7.92 26.70
C ARG A 602 21.94 6.73 26.37
N VAL A 603 21.41 5.76 25.63
CA VAL A 603 22.21 4.90 24.74
C VAL A 603 21.63 5.04 23.34
N SER A 604 22.45 5.56 22.46
CA SER A 604 22.29 5.64 21.02
C SER A 604 22.69 4.28 20.44
N TYR A 605 21.88 3.73 19.51
CA TYR A 605 22.35 2.82 18.50
C TYR A 605 21.81 3.24 17.13
N LEU A 606 22.73 3.17 16.19
CA LEU A 606 22.76 3.47 14.76
C LEU A 606 21.52 3.15 13.95
#